data_96c2b3c3541ef68029e5b10b46074391
#
_entry.id   96c2b3c3541ef68029e5b10b46074391
#
_cell.length_a   1.000
_cell.length_b   1.000
_cell.length_c   1.000
_cell.angle_alpha   90.00
_cell.angle_beta   90.00
_cell.angle_gamma   90.00
#
_symmetry.space_group_name_H-M   'P 1'
#
loop_
_entity.id
_entity.type
_entity.pdbx_description
1 polymer ?
#
loop_
_entity_poly.entity_id
_entity_poly.type
_entity_poly.pdbx_seq_one_letter_code
_entity_poly.pdbx_strand_id
1 'polypeptide(L)'
;MAAIRSFMRFIEHRAPAALDQVRRIRAIDVQRTVTRVVAHLSDEEQRALLDVPDPTTRIGIRNRAMLQLALTGGLRVSELVGLRLDEVQFNGRYVDVHVRGKGRRERSLTLWKSVGDTLRAWLAVRGEAPVPELFLNASGHSMTRSGFERVLARHVAVAVQRCPSLCDKRVSPHVLRHSCAINTLRATRDVRKVSLWLGHASMQTTDVYLQADPTEKLDALAAMKPPVLRPGKFRPPDRLIAALRAGSVMRTAKPANS
;
A
#
# COMPACT_ATOMS: atom_id res chain seq x y z
N MET A 1 -3.87 -15.51 16.89
CA MET A 1 -3.51 -14.89 18.19
C MET A 1 -4.41 -13.69 18.56
N ALA A 2 -4.72 -12.73 17.67
CA ALA A 2 -5.58 -11.58 18.01
C ALA A 2 -6.99 -12.01 18.48
N ALA A 3 -7.63 -12.97 17.79
CA ALA A 3 -8.94 -13.51 18.16
C ALA A 3 -8.93 -14.18 19.54
N ILE A 4 -7.87 -14.99 19.84
CA ILE A 4 -7.72 -15.65 21.14
C ILE A 4 -7.58 -14.61 22.25
N ARG A 5 -6.77 -13.58 22.07
CA ARG A 5 -6.63 -12.50 23.08
C ARG A 5 -7.92 -11.69 23.26
N SER A 6 -8.68 -11.46 22.20
CA SER A 6 -10.00 -10.81 22.29
C SER A 6 -11.00 -11.67 23.04
N PHE A 7 -11.01 -12.98 22.76
CA PHE A 7 -11.84 -13.93 23.48
C PHE A 7 -11.43 -14.04 24.96
N MET A 8 -10.13 -14.13 25.27
CA MET A 8 -9.64 -14.13 26.65
C MET A 8 -10.03 -12.87 27.42
N ARG A 9 -10.01 -11.69 26.76
CA ARG A 9 -10.49 -10.46 27.38
C ARG A 9 -11.99 -10.50 27.69
N PHE A 10 -12.78 -11.13 26.82
CA PHE A 10 -14.20 -11.33 27.07
C PHE A 10 -14.46 -12.28 28.26
N ILE A 11 -13.71 -13.39 28.36
CA ILE A 11 -13.79 -14.35 29.48
C ILE A 11 -13.38 -13.70 30.80
N GLU A 12 -12.34 -12.86 30.82
CA GLU A 12 -11.84 -12.14 31.99
C GLU A 12 -12.96 -11.40 32.76
N HIS A 13 -13.94 -10.85 32.02
CA HIS A 13 -15.06 -10.12 32.60
C HIS A 13 -16.27 -10.99 32.97
N ARG A 14 -16.36 -12.22 32.46
CA ARG A 14 -17.55 -13.07 32.63
C ARG A 14 -17.36 -14.31 33.46
N ALA A 15 -16.12 -14.75 33.64
CA ALA A 15 -15.80 -15.97 34.36
C ALA A 15 -14.63 -15.76 35.34
N PRO A 16 -14.87 -15.16 36.52
CA PRO A 16 -13.81 -14.90 37.49
C PRO A 16 -13.00 -16.13 37.88
N ALA A 17 -13.62 -17.32 37.91
CA ALA A 17 -12.94 -18.59 38.18
C ALA A 17 -11.87 -18.96 37.16
N ALA A 18 -11.91 -18.43 35.95
CA ALA A 18 -10.94 -18.69 34.89
C ALA A 18 -9.81 -17.64 34.79
N LEU A 19 -9.76 -16.68 35.71
CA LEU A 19 -8.81 -15.54 35.65
C LEU A 19 -7.35 -15.97 35.58
N ASP A 20 -6.93 -17.00 36.31
CA ASP A 20 -5.56 -17.51 36.28
C ASP A 20 -5.21 -18.12 34.92
N GLN A 21 -6.11 -18.91 34.34
CA GLN A 21 -5.94 -19.47 32.99
C GLN A 21 -5.88 -18.36 31.93
N VAL A 22 -6.73 -17.37 32.03
CA VAL A 22 -6.74 -16.19 31.13
C VAL A 22 -5.41 -15.46 31.18
N ARG A 23 -4.87 -15.23 32.41
CA ARG A 23 -3.56 -14.58 32.61
C ARG A 23 -2.44 -15.39 31.97
N ARG A 24 -2.40 -16.72 32.20
CA ARG A 24 -1.39 -17.60 31.58
C ARG A 24 -1.44 -17.58 30.07
N ILE A 25 -2.62 -17.64 29.45
CA ILE A 25 -2.78 -17.61 28.00
C ILE A 25 -2.38 -16.22 27.44
N ARG A 26 -2.70 -15.13 28.14
CA ARG A 26 -2.32 -13.77 27.73
C ARG A 26 -0.83 -13.48 27.89
N ALA A 27 -0.16 -14.18 28.81
CA ALA A 27 1.29 -14.10 29.02
C ALA A 27 2.10 -14.81 27.93
N ILE A 28 1.46 -15.67 27.10
CA ILE A 28 2.14 -16.29 25.97
C ILE A 28 2.59 -15.20 25.01
N ASP A 29 3.90 -15.09 24.81
CA ASP A 29 4.46 -14.12 23.88
C ASP A 29 3.97 -14.36 22.45
N VAL A 30 3.49 -13.31 21.83
CA VAL A 30 3.19 -13.36 20.40
C VAL A 30 4.52 -13.39 19.66
N GLN A 31 4.79 -14.50 18.99
CA GLN A 31 5.92 -14.53 18.05
C GLN A 31 5.83 -13.31 17.14
N ARG A 32 6.87 -12.48 17.18
CA ARG A 32 6.99 -11.35 16.25
C ARG A 32 7.11 -11.97 14.85
N THR A 33 6.03 -11.92 14.11
CA THR A 33 6.07 -12.28 12.69
C THR A 33 7.06 -11.33 12.03
N VAL A 34 8.05 -11.89 11.33
CA VAL A 34 8.97 -11.11 10.51
C VAL A 34 8.09 -10.22 9.63
N THR A 35 8.26 -8.91 9.76
CA THR A 35 7.48 -7.95 8.98
C THR A 35 7.87 -8.15 7.52
N ARG A 36 7.04 -8.87 6.77
CA ARG A 36 7.27 -9.04 5.33
C ARG A 36 7.24 -7.65 4.70
N VAL A 37 8.24 -7.36 3.87
CA VAL A 37 8.24 -6.17 3.04
C VAL A 37 6.89 -6.07 2.34
N VAL A 38 6.20 -4.96 2.54
CA VAL A 38 4.86 -4.77 1.96
C VAL A 38 5.00 -4.69 0.45
N ALA A 39 4.42 -5.67 -0.25
CA ALA A 39 4.42 -5.68 -1.70
C ALA A 39 3.69 -4.43 -2.22
N HIS A 40 4.32 -3.70 -3.11
CA HIS A 40 3.76 -2.54 -3.80
C HIS A 40 4.15 -2.58 -5.28
N LEU A 41 3.43 -1.84 -6.10
CA LEU A 41 3.71 -1.70 -7.52
C LEU A 41 4.66 -0.52 -7.76
N SER A 42 5.66 -0.70 -8.61
CA SER A 42 6.46 0.41 -9.14
C SER A 42 5.63 1.30 -10.06
N ASP A 43 6.14 2.48 -10.41
CA ASP A 43 5.45 3.39 -11.33
C ASP A 43 5.26 2.77 -12.71
N GLU A 44 6.21 1.96 -13.17
CA GLU A 44 6.14 1.22 -14.42
C GLU A 44 5.05 0.15 -14.38
N GLU A 45 4.99 -0.63 -13.31
CA GLU A 45 3.96 -1.65 -13.09
C GLU A 45 2.56 -1.05 -12.99
N GLN A 46 2.43 0.12 -12.33
CA GLN A 46 1.17 0.84 -12.24
C GLN A 46 0.71 1.34 -13.62
N ARG A 47 1.62 1.89 -14.42
CA ARG A 47 1.32 2.30 -15.81
C ARG A 47 0.91 1.10 -16.66
N ALA A 48 1.69 0.03 -16.63
CA ALA A 48 1.37 -1.19 -17.38
C ALA A 48 -0.02 -1.72 -17.05
N LEU A 49 -0.42 -1.70 -15.76
CA LEU A 49 -1.75 -2.11 -15.31
C LEU A 49 -2.86 -1.16 -15.78
N LEU A 50 -2.63 0.17 -15.75
CA LEU A 50 -3.61 1.18 -16.16
C LEU A 50 -3.80 1.26 -17.68
N ASP A 51 -2.87 0.74 -18.46
CA ASP A 51 -2.92 0.71 -19.93
C ASP A 51 -3.61 -0.54 -20.50
N VAL A 52 -3.96 -1.52 -19.64
CA VAL A 52 -4.66 -2.73 -20.08
C VAL A 52 -6.12 -2.49 -20.46
N PRO A 53 -6.91 -1.72 -19.68
CA PRO A 53 -8.32 -1.54 -20.00
C PRO A 53 -8.51 -0.80 -21.32
N ASP A 54 -9.27 -1.42 -22.24
CA ASP A 54 -9.58 -0.83 -23.55
C ASP A 54 -10.46 0.44 -23.38
N PRO A 55 -9.97 1.62 -23.74
CA PRO A 55 -10.68 2.87 -23.57
C PRO A 55 -11.89 3.05 -24.52
N THR A 56 -12.07 2.17 -25.51
CA THR A 56 -13.16 2.22 -26.46
C THR A 56 -14.40 1.44 -25.99
N THR A 57 -14.25 0.59 -24.98
CA THR A 57 -15.35 -0.21 -24.46
C THR A 57 -15.88 0.33 -23.13
N ARG A 58 -17.20 0.24 -22.95
CA ARG A 58 -17.85 0.62 -21.67
C ARG A 58 -17.21 -0.07 -20.45
N ILE A 59 -16.90 -1.36 -20.58
CA ILE A 59 -16.26 -2.15 -19.50
C ILE A 59 -14.83 -1.68 -19.26
N GLY A 60 -14.08 -1.40 -20.31
CA GLY A 60 -12.71 -0.91 -20.21
C GLY A 60 -12.63 0.48 -19.58
N ILE A 61 -13.52 1.41 -19.98
CA ILE A 61 -13.60 2.75 -19.36
C ILE A 61 -13.88 2.62 -17.87
N ARG A 62 -14.85 1.77 -17.47
CA ARG A 62 -15.13 1.49 -16.06
C ARG A 62 -13.90 0.96 -15.33
N ASN A 63 -13.27 -0.07 -15.89
CA ASN A 63 -12.15 -0.75 -15.24
C ASN A 63 -10.96 0.21 -15.06
N ARG A 64 -10.68 1.05 -16.05
CA ARG A 64 -9.65 2.09 -15.96
C ARG A 64 -9.95 3.07 -14.83
N ALA A 65 -11.18 3.57 -14.73
CA ALA A 65 -11.61 4.46 -13.66
C ALA A 65 -11.48 3.80 -12.27
N MET A 66 -11.88 2.54 -12.13
CA MET A 66 -11.74 1.79 -10.87
C MET A 66 -10.28 1.59 -10.47
N LEU A 67 -9.42 1.16 -11.41
CA LEU A 67 -8.00 0.94 -11.15
C LEU A 67 -7.27 2.23 -10.79
N GLN A 68 -7.54 3.30 -11.53
CA GLN A 68 -6.93 4.60 -11.27
C GLN A 68 -7.36 5.14 -9.91
N LEU A 69 -8.65 5.07 -9.58
CA LEU A 69 -9.15 5.51 -8.27
C LEU A 69 -8.58 4.66 -7.12
N ALA A 70 -8.43 3.34 -7.31
CA ALA A 70 -7.81 2.47 -6.31
C ALA A 70 -6.34 2.81 -6.06
N LEU A 71 -5.57 3.09 -7.12
CA LEU A 71 -4.14 3.42 -7.05
C LEU A 71 -3.88 4.83 -6.50
N THR A 72 -4.74 5.81 -6.82
CA THR A 72 -4.51 7.20 -6.40
C THR A 72 -5.20 7.54 -5.09
N GLY A 73 -6.42 7.05 -4.88
CA GLY A 73 -7.19 7.29 -3.65
C GLY A 73 -6.88 6.31 -2.52
N GLY A 74 -6.23 5.20 -2.81
CA GLY A 74 -5.89 4.19 -1.82
C GLY A 74 -7.10 3.60 -1.09
N LEU A 75 -8.26 3.51 -1.76
CA LEU A 75 -9.50 3.01 -1.20
C LEU A 75 -9.38 1.53 -0.82
N ARG A 76 -10.03 1.14 0.27
CA ARG A 76 -10.28 -0.29 0.52
C ARG A 76 -11.23 -0.83 -0.56
N VAL A 77 -11.12 -2.11 -0.89
CA VAL A 77 -12.01 -2.70 -1.91
C VAL A 77 -13.49 -2.47 -1.60
N SER A 78 -13.88 -2.53 -0.32
CA SER A 78 -15.26 -2.23 0.10
C SER A 78 -15.65 -0.77 -0.07
N GLU A 79 -14.74 0.16 0.11
CA GLU A 79 -14.95 1.58 -0.10
C GLU A 79 -15.07 1.88 -1.60
N LEU A 80 -14.20 1.26 -2.42
CA LEU A 80 -14.21 1.43 -3.87
C LEU A 80 -15.52 0.93 -4.51
N VAL A 81 -15.94 -0.29 -4.17
CA VAL A 81 -17.15 -0.88 -4.79
C VAL A 81 -18.45 -0.31 -4.22
N GLY A 82 -18.42 0.21 -2.99
CA GLY A 82 -19.56 0.84 -2.33
C GLY A 82 -19.63 2.36 -2.52
N LEU A 83 -18.70 2.97 -3.27
CA LEU A 83 -18.69 4.40 -3.53
C LEU A 83 -19.94 4.79 -4.35
N ARG A 84 -20.64 5.84 -3.91
CA ARG A 84 -21.90 6.29 -4.49
C ARG A 84 -21.69 7.47 -5.43
N LEU A 85 -22.68 7.74 -6.27
CA LEU A 85 -22.67 8.87 -7.21
C LEU A 85 -22.63 10.20 -6.48
N ASP A 86 -23.40 10.37 -5.40
CA ASP A 86 -23.50 11.58 -4.59
C ASP A 86 -22.22 11.86 -3.77
N GLU A 87 -21.31 10.90 -3.67
CA GLU A 87 -20.03 11.02 -2.98
C GLU A 87 -18.88 11.55 -3.86
N VAL A 88 -19.15 11.81 -5.15
CA VAL A 88 -18.15 12.32 -6.10
C VAL A 88 -18.54 13.71 -6.59
N GLN A 89 -17.70 14.70 -6.29
CA GLN A 89 -17.92 16.10 -6.66
C GLN A 89 -16.79 16.60 -7.56
N PHE A 90 -17.14 17.21 -8.68
CA PHE A 90 -16.16 17.71 -9.66
C PHE A 90 -15.94 19.21 -9.48
N ASN A 91 -14.75 19.59 -9.02
CA ASN A 91 -14.38 20.98 -8.73
C ASN A 91 -13.26 21.43 -9.68
N GLY A 92 -13.63 21.82 -10.89
CA GLY A 92 -12.70 22.35 -11.89
C GLY A 92 -11.54 21.38 -12.20
N ARG A 93 -10.36 21.68 -11.64
CA ARG A 93 -9.13 20.88 -11.83
C ARG A 93 -9.04 19.64 -10.92
N TYR A 94 -9.94 19.52 -9.96
CA TYR A 94 -9.91 18.45 -8.97
C TYR A 94 -11.23 17.69 -8.97
N VAL A 95 -11.20 16.51 -8.38
CA VAL A 95 -12.39 15.75 -8.03
C VAL A 95 -12.30 15.40 -6.54
N ASP A 96 -13.33 15.72 -5.79
CA ASP A 96 -13.46 15.36 -4.39
C ASP A 96 -14.27 14.06 -4.27
N VAL A 97 -13.72 13.12 -3.53
CA VAL A 97 -14.33 11.82 -3.30
C VAL A 97 -14.53 11.65 -1.79
N HIS A 98 -15.78 11.59 -1.37
CA HIS A 98 -16.17 11.37 0.00
C HIS A 98 -16.23 9.88 0.30
N VAL A 99 -15.36 9.39 1.16
CA VAL A 99 -15.23 7.97 1.45
C VAL A 99 -15.77 7.66 2.83
N ARG A 100 -16.78 6.79 2.90
CA ARG A 100 -17.33 6.27 4.16
C ARG A 100 -16.64 4.97 4.54
N GLY A 101 -15.88 5.02 5.63
CA GLY A 101 -15.13 3.88 6.14
C GLY A 101 -15.87 3.11 7.25
N LYS A 102 -15.26 2.03 7.71
CA LYS A 102 -15.78 1.24 8.83
C LYS A 102 -15.86 2.09 10.12
N GLY A 103 -16.98 1.99 10.85
CA GLY A 103 -17.17 2.69 12.13
C GLY A 103 -17.52 4.17 11.97
N ARG A 104 -18.26 4.55 10.92
CA ARG A 104 -18.71 5.93 10.62
C ARG A 104 -17.55 6.93 10.44
N ARG A 105 -16.35 6.44 10.12
CA ARG A 105 -15.23 7.32 9.80
C ARG A 105 -15.34 7.77 8.35
N GLU A 106 -15.48 9.05 8.16
CA GLU A 106 -15.55 9.67 6.83
C GLU A 106 -14.25 10.40 6.56
N ARG A 107 -13.83 10.41 5.30
CA ARG A 107 -12.74 11.23 4.81
C ARG A 107 -13.04 11.74 3.41
N SER A 108 -12.58 12.93 3.10
CA SER A 108 -12.61 13.49 1.76
C SER A 108 -11.22 13.39 1.14
N LEU A 109 -11.19 12.95 -0.11
CA LEU A 109 -9.97 12.86 -0.92
C LEU A 109 -10.10 13.82 -2.09
N THR A 110 -9.21 14.80 -2.17
CA THR A 110 -9.10 15.69 -3.34
C THR A 110 -8.07 15.09 -4.29
N LEU A 111 -8.52 14.67 -5.47
CA LEU A 111 -7.72 13.97 -6.47
C LEU A 111 -7.53 14.82 -7.72
N TRP A 112 -6.49 14.52 -8.49
CA TRP A 112 -6.10 15.26 -9.69
C TRP A 112 -7.16 15.21 -10.79
N LYS A 113 -7.09 16.20 -11.68
CA LYS A 113 -7.93 16.30 -12.89
C LYS A 113 -7.96 14.99 -13.70
N SER A 114 -6.83 14.30 -13.85
CA SER A 114 -6.75 13.05 -14.62
C SER A 114 -7.65 11.94 -14.04
N VAL A 115 -7.81 11.88 -12.71
CA VAL A 115 -8.77 10.96 -12.08
C VAL A 115 -10.20 11.42 -12.35
N GLY A 116 -10.45 12.73 -12.23
CA GLY A 116 -11.74 13.32 -12.57
C GLY A 116 -12.15 13.05 -14.01
N ASP A 117 -11.21 13.13 -14.95
CA ASP A 117 -11.49 12.88 -16.37
C ASP A 117 -11.88 11.42 -16.63
N THR A 118 -11.21 10.44 -16.00
CA THR A 118 -11.61 9.03 -16.13
C THR A 118 -12.95 8.73 -15.45
N LEU A 119 -13.25 9.39 -14.34
CA LEU A 119 -14.55 9.26 -13.69
C LEU A 119 -15.67 9.87 -14.55
N ARG A 120 -15.45 11.05 -15.17
CA ARG A 120 -16.40 11.66 -16.12
C ARG A 120 -16.63 10.77 -17.34
N ALA A 121 -15.55 10.20 -17.90
CA ALA A 121 -15.69 9.26 -19.01
C ALA A 121 -16.51 8.03 -18.63
N TRP A 122 -16.33 7.51 -17.42
CA TRP A 122 -17.17 6.43 -16.92
C TRP A 122 -18.63 6.86 -16.73
N LEU A 123 -18.87 8.00 -16.12
CA LEU A 123 -20.24 8.53 -15.92
C LEU A 123 -21.00 8.73 -17.23
N ALA A 124 -20.29 9.19 -18.27
CA ALA A 124 -20.88 9.39 -19.59
C ALA A 124 -21.40 8.08 -20.23
N VAL A 125 -20.77 6.94 -19.91
CA VAL A 125 -21.16 5.62 -20.48
C VAL A 125 -21.79 4.69 -19.46
N ARG A 126 -21.90 5.10 -18.19
CA ARG A 126 -22.47 4.28 -17.12
C ARG A 126 -23.94 3.94 -17.37
N GLY A 127 -24.68 4.90 -17.88
CA GLY A 127 -26.11 4.82 -18.03
C GLY A 127 -26.87 4.92 -16.70
N GLU A 128 -28.16 4.94 -16.79
CA GLU A 128 -29.05 4.90 -15.63
C GLU A 128 -29.10 3.47 -15.05
N ALA A 129 -29.13 3.36 -13.74
CA ALA A 129 -29.28 2.10 -13.04
C ALA A 129 -30.03 2.35 -11.72
N PRO A 130 -30.84 1.40 -11.25
CA PRO A 130 -31.65 1.53 -10.03
C PRO A 130 -30.82 1.47 -8.74
N VAL A 131 -29.50 1.59 -8.86
CA VAL A 131 -28.55 1.50 -7.74
C VAL A 131 -27.69 2.75 -7.68
N PRO A 132 -27.45 3.30 -6.47
CA PRO A 132 -26.73 4.56 -6.28
C PRO A 132 -25.21 4.42 -6.40
N GLU A 133 -24.68 3.19 -6.45
CA GLU A 133 -23.25 2.96 -6.52
C GLU A 133 -22.65 3.46 -7.83
N LEU A 134 -21.48 4.06 -7.73
CA LEU A 134 -20.74 4.60 -8.86
C LEU A 134 -20.38 3.50 -9.87
N PHE A 135 -19.88 2.37 -9.40
CA PHE A 135 -19.38 1.31 -10.27
C PHE A 135 -20.34 0.14 -10.37
N LEU A 136 -20.74 -0.15 -11.61
CA LEU A 136 -21.65 -1.25 -11.94
C LEU A 136 -20.89 -2.44 -12.51
N ASN A 137 -21.41 -3.64 -12.30
CA ASN A 137 -20.95 -4.85 -12.99
C ASN A 137 -21.43 -4.88 -14.46
N ALA A 138 -21.15 -5.96 -15.19
CA ALA A 138 -21.57 -6.09 -16.59
C ALA A 138 -23.10 -6.16 -16.75
N SER A 139 -23.83 -6.63 -15.73
CA SER A 139 -25.28 -6.78 -15.72
C SER A 139 -26.01 -5.54 -15.18
N GLY A 140 -25.32 -4.42 -14.94
CA GLY A 140 -25.93 -3.17 -14.45
C GLY A 140 -26.18 -3.12 -12.93
N HIS A 141 -25.83 -4.14 -12.17
CA HIS A 141 -25.91 -4.13 -10.71
C HIS A 141 -24.62 -3.56 -10.09
N SER A 142 -24.67 -3.28 -8.80
CA SER A 142 -23.50 -2.80 -8.04
C SER A 142 -22.31 -3.76 -8.18
N MET A 143 -21.11 -3.19 -8.34
CA MET A 143 -19.88 -3.98 -8.36
C MET A 143 -19.63 -4.66 -7.02
N THR A 144 -19.25 -5.93 -7.03
CA THR A 144 -18.90 -6.67 -5.81
C THR A 144 -17.39 -6.69 -5.59
N ARG A 145 -16.96 -6.98 -4.34
CA ARG A 145 -15.53 -7.15 -4.01
C ARG A 145 -14.87 -8.21 -4.88
N SER A 146 -15.47 -9.41 -4.94
CA SER A 146 -14.98 -10.51 -5.78
C SER A 146 -15.05 -10.20 -7.26
N GLY A 147 -16.00 -9.36 -7.68
CA GLY A 147 -16.10 -8.84 -9.04
C GLY A 147 -14.89 -7.99 -9.39
N PHE A 148 -14.54 -7.04 -8.52
CA PHE A 148 -13.35 -6.21 -8.72
C PHE A 148 -12.05 -7.02 -8.65
N GLU A 149 -11.92 -7.95 -7.69
CA GLU A 149 -10.76 -8.83 -7.59
C GLU A 149 -10.53 -9.65 -8.86
N ARG A 150 -11.60 -10.17 -9.46
CA ARG A 150 -11.53 -10.87 -10.76
C ARG A 150 -11.12 -9.95 -11.90
N VAL A 151 -11.65 -8.72 -11.93
CA VAL A 151 -11.23 -7.69 -12.89
C VAL A 151 -9.75 -7.41 -12.74
N LEU A 152 -9.28 -7.14 -11.53
CA LEU A 152 -7.88 -6.87 -11.23
C LEU A 152 -6.98 -8.03 -11.68
N ALA A 153 -7.30 -9.26 -11.27
CA ALA A 153 -6.50 -10.44 -11.63
C ALA A 153 -6.37 -10.62 -13.14
N ARG A 154 -7.47 -10.41 -13.90
CA ARG A 154 -7.46 -10.49 -15.38
C ARG A 154 -6.56 -9.40 -15.99
N HIS A 155 -6.61 -8.18 -15.47
CA HIS A 155 -5.79 -7.08 -15.98
C HIS A 155 -4.31 -7.29 -15.64
N VAL A 156 -3.99 -7.81 -14.45
CA VAL A 156 -2.62 -8.17 -14.08
C VAL A 156 -2.07 -9.25 -15.04
N ALA A 157 -2.84 -10.30 -15.34
CA ALA A 157 -2.40 -11.34 -16.27
C ALA A 157 -2.05 -10.81 -17.68
N VAL A 158 -2.75 -9.77 -18.13
CA VAL A 158 -2.42 -9.08 -19.40
C VAL A 158 -1.23 -8.15 -19.22
N ALA A 159 -1.17 -7.39 -18.12
CA ALA A 159 -0.09 -6.45 -17.86
C ALA A 159 1.29 -7.13 -17.75
N VAL A 160 1.35 -8.36 -17.23
CA VAL A 160 2.58 -9.19 -17.16
C VAL A 160 3.26 -9.31 -18.52
N GLN A 161 2.53 -9.35 -19.63
CA GLN A 161 3.11 -9.43 -20.98
C GLN A 161 3.93 -8.20 -21.33
N ARG A 162 3.61 -7.03 -20.76
CA ARG A 162 4.31 -5.77 -20.99
C ARG A 162 5.30 -5.44 -19.86
N CYS A 163 5.04 -5.93 -18.67
CA CYS A 163 5.86 -5.69 -17.48
C CYS A 163 6.05 -7.01 -16.71
N PRO A 164 7.07 -7.84 -17.08
CA PRO A 164 7.29 -9.17 -16.50
C PRO A 164 7.49 -9.18 -14.98
N SER A 165 7.97 -8.08 -14.37
CA SER A 165 8.16 -7.98 -12.93
C SER A 165 6.86 -8.16 -12.13
N LEU A 166 5.70 -7.99 -12.76
CA LEU A 166 4.39 -8.27 -12.15
C LEU A 166 4.16 -9.76 -11.87
N CYS A 167 4.89 -10.68 -12.55
CA CYS A 167 4.78 -12.12 -12.37
C CYS A 167 5.15 -12.54 -10.94
N ASP A 168 6.13 -11.86 -10.34
CA ASP A 168 6.66 -12.17 -9.02
C ASP A 168 5.79 -11.61 -7.89
N LYS A 169 4.72 -10.89 -8.23
CA LYS A 169 3.87 -10.20 -7.28
C LYS A 169 2.44 -10.73 -7.27
N ARG A 170 1.96 -11.10 -6.09
CA ARG A 170 0.53 -11.38 -5.90
C ARG A 170 -0.24 -10.07 -5.78
N VAL A 171 -0.59 -9.48 -6.94
CA VAL A 171 -1.31 -8.21 -6.97
C VAL A 171 -2.76 -8.39 -6.49
N SER A 172 -3.13 -7.66 -5.46
CA SER A 172 -4.46 -7.67 -4.84
C SER A 172 -4.93 -6.23 -4.59
N PRO A 173 -6.20 -5.98 -4.25
CA PRO A 173 -6.66 -4.63 -3.89
C PRO A 173 -5.85 -3.99 -2.74
N HIS A 174 -5.33 -4.81 -1.81
CA HIS A 174 -4.43 -4.33 -0.76
C HIS A 174 -3.09 -3.85 -1.31
N VAL A 175 -2.54 -4.52 -2.33
CA VAL A 175 -1.30 -4.10 -3.00
C VAL A 175 -1.49 -2.76 -3.70
N LEU A 176 -2.63 -2.51 -4.36
CA LEU A 176 -2.95 -1.20 -4.94
C LEU A 176 -2.96 -0.11 -3.87
N ARG A 177 -3.61 -0.38 -2.74
CA ARG A 177 -3.64 0.56 -1.61
C ARG A 177 -2.26 0.78 -0.99
N HIS A 178 -1.42 -0.25 -0.90
CA HIS A 178 -0.04 -0.13 -0.43
C HIS A 178 0.81 0.70 -1.39
N SER A 179 0.61 0.53 -2.70
CA SER A 179 1.26 1.37 -3.71
C SER A 179 0.89 2.83 -3.57
N CYS A 180 -0.40 3.14 -3.35
CA CYS A 180 -0.84 4.49 -3.03
C CYS A 180 -0.15 5.04 -1.78
N ALA A 181 -0.06 4.24 -0.70
CA ALA A 181 0.59 4.64 0.54
C ALA A 181 2.06 5.02 0.34
N ILE A 182 2.81 4.17 -0.37
CA ILE A 182 4.24 4.39 -0.64
C ILE A 182 4.43 5.59 -1.56
N ASN A 183 3.60 5.74 -2.60
CA ASN A 183 3.67 6.92 -3.48
C ASN A 183 3.38 8.22 -2.71
N THR A 184 2.38 8.21 -1.81
CA THR A 184 2.08 9.36 -0.94
C THR A 184 3.22 9.64 0.03
N LEU A 185 3.83 8.59 0.61
CA LEU A 185 4.97 8.73 1.51
C LEU A 185 6.18 9.34 0.77
N ARG A 186 6.54 8.82 -0.40
CA ARG A 186 7.62 9.36 -1.23
C ARG A 186 7.41 10.82 -1.62
N ALA A 187 6.18 11.18 -1.97
CA ALA A 187 5.84 12.54 -2.36
C ALA A 187 5.81 13.52 -1.19
N THR A 188 5.35 13.10 -0.03
CA THR A 188 5.12 14.01 1.12
C THR A 188 6.16 13.89 2.21
N ARG A 189 6.89 12.76 2.27
CA ARG A 189 7.83 12.39 3.34
C ARG A 189 7.21 12.50 4.75
N ASP A 190 5.90 12.33 4.84
CA ASP A 190 5.13 12.51 6.07
C ASP A 190 4.12 11.37 6.27
N VAL A 191 4.42 10.51 7.23
CA VAL A 191 3.58 9.36 7.61
C VAL A 191 2.20 9.79 8.10
N ARG A 192 2.08 10.97 8.72
CA ARG A 192 0.78 11.48 9.18
C ARG A 192 -0.12 11.78 8.00
N LYS A 193 0.43 12.39 6.93
CA LYS A 193 -0.31 12.64 5.69
C LYS A 193 -0.76 11.32 5.04
N VAL A 194 0.09 10.29 5.01
CA VAL A 194 -0.30 8.95 4.54
C VAL A 194 -1.45 8.38 5.38
N SER A 195 -1.36 8.49 6.71
CA SER A 195 -2.41 8.01 7.62
C SER A 195 -3.76 8.72 7.38
N LEU A 196 -3.72 10.03 7.22
CA LEU A 196 -4.92 10.84 6.91
C LEU A 196 -5.50 10.46 5.54
N TRP A 197 -4.67 10.36 4.51
CA TRP A 197 -5.06 9.99 3.15
C TRP A 197 -5.76 8.63 3.11
N LEU A 198 -5.16 7.66 3.75
CA LEU A 198 -5.70 6.29 3.79
C LEU A 198 -6.83 6.10 4.81
N GLY A 199 -7.03 7.00 5.74
CA GLY A 199 -7.99 6.84 6.83
C GLY A 199 -7.64 5.66 7.73
N HIS A 200 -6.40 5.61 8.22
CA HIS A 200 -5.96 4.60 9.18
C HIS A 200 -6.50 4.92 10.57
N ALA A 201 -6.96 3.89 11.28
CA ALA A 201 -7.48 4.02 12.64
C ALA A 201 -6.36 4.21 13.67
N SER A 202 -5.13 3.80 13.33
CA SER A 202 -3.95 3.84 14.18
C SER A 202 -2.71 4.15 13.33
N MET A 203 -1.80 4.94 13.88
CA MET A 203 -0.50 5.25 13.27
C MET A 203 0.34 3.98 13.09
N GLN A 204 0.23 2.99 13.98
CA GLN A 204 0.94 1.72 13.87
C GLN A 204 0.69 0.99 12.54
N THR A 205 -0.50 1.18 11.93
CA THR A 205 -0.80 0.63 10.61
C THR A 205 0.00 1.32 9.50
N THR A 206 0.47 2.54 9.75
CA THR A 206 1.22 3.35 8.79
C THR A 206 2.73 3.14 8.94
N ASP A 207 3.22 2.77 10.13
CA ASP A 207 4.64 2.53 10.42
C ASP A 207 5.24 1.42 9.54
N VAL A 208 4.40 0.48 9.06
CA VAL A 208 4.81 -0.57 8.13
C VAL A 208 5.38 0.00 6.81
N TYR A 209 4.93 1.18 6.39
CA TYR A 209 5.40 1.81 5.15
C TYR A 209 6.76 2.48 5.32
N LEU A 210 7.11 2.94 6.52
CA LEU A 210 8.44 3.47 6.83
C LEU A 210 9.54 2.40 6.71
N GLN A 211 9.19 1.13 6.95
CA GLN A 211 10.13 0.02 6.81
C GLN A 211 10.29 -0.44 5.35
N ALA A 212 9.32 -0.13 4.50
CA ALA A 212 9.29 -0.56 3.11
C ALA A 212 10.05 0.41 2.17
N ASP A 213 10.29 1.66 2.58
CA ASP A 213 11.04 2.64 1.77
C ASP A 213 12.38 3.00 2.43
N PRO A 214 13.50 2.37 2.01
CA PRO A 214 14.82 2.67 2.54
C PRO A 214 15.37 4.04 2.12
N THR A 215 14.79 4.69 1.08
CA THR A 215 15.25 6.00 0.59
C THR A 215 15.07 7.09 1.64
N GLU A 216 14.05 7.02 2.48
CA GLU A 216 13.81 7.99 3.55
C GLU A 216 14.95 8.02 4.59
N LYS A 217 15.54 6.84 4.89
CA LYS A 217 16.70 6.74 5.79
C LYS A 217 17.95 7.34 5.17
N LEU A 218 18.17 7.14 3.88
CA LEU A 218 19.31 7.69 3.14
C LEU A 218 19.19 9.21 3.00
N ASP A 219 17.98 9.72 2.71
CA ASP A 219 17.71 11.15 2.61
C ASP A 219 17.82 11.85 3.97
N ALA A 220 17.37 11.21 5.04
CA ALA A 220 17.57 11.71 6.41
C ALA A 220 19.05 11.77 6.78
N LEU A 221 19.84 10.76 6.39
CA LEU A 221 21.28 10.76 6.57
C LEU A 221 21.96 11.85 5.74
N ALA A 222 21.52 12.10 4.51
CA ALA A 222 22.04 13.17 3.66
C ALA A 222 21.70 14.58 4.17
N ALA A 223 20.52 14.72 4.82
CA ALA A 223 20.10 15.98 5.45
C ALA A 223 20.78 16.25 6.80
N MET A 224 21.26 15.22 7.48
CA MET A 224 22.02 15.37 8.71
C MET A 224 23.50 15.72 8.39
N LYS A 225 23.95 16.90 8.80
CA LYS A 225 25.38 17.20 8.79
C LYS A 225 26.06 16.28 9.80
N PRO A 226 27.00 15.40 9.38
CA PRO A 226 27.72 14.58 10.34
C PRO A 226 28.46 15.49 11.33
N PRO A 227 28.50 15.14 12.62
CA PRO A 227 29.27 15.93 13.58
C PRO A 227 30.73 16.00 13.11
N VAL A 228 31.29 17.21 13.10
CA VAL A 228 32.69 17.42 12.75
C VAL A 228 33.54 16.81 13.88
N LEU A 229 33.91 15.55 13.69
CA LEU A 229 34.86 14.91 14.59
C LEU A 229 36.25 15.48 14.32
N ARG A 230 36.86 16.05 15.33
CA ARG A 230 38.30 16.41 15.26
C ARG A 230 39.07 15.13 14.95
N PRO A 231 39.94 15.09 13.92
CA PRO A 231 40.72 13.91 13.62
C PRO A 231 41.55 13.56 14.85
N GLY A 232 41.27 12.45 15.49
CA GLY A 232 42.04 11.93 16.59
C GLY A 232 43.43 11.50 16.07
N LYS A 233 44.48 11.76 16.80
CA LYS A 233 45.84 11.27 16.52
C LYS A 233 45.95 9.78 16.87
N PHE A 234 44.96 8.96 16.46
CA PHE A 234 45.03 7.51 16.67
C PHE A 234 46.00 6.90 15.63
N ARG A 235 47.10 6.37 16.13
CA ARG A 235 48.00 5.53 15.34
C ARG A 235 47.66 4.07 15.68
N PRO A 236 47.00 3.33 14.78
CA PRO A 236 46.73 1.92 15.04
C PRO A 236 48.06 1.18 15.17
N PRO A 237 48.20 0.21 16.11
CA PRO A 237 49.39 -0.61 16.22
C PRO A 237 49.61 -1.35 14.91
N ASP A 238 50.88 -1.50 14.49
CA ASP A 238 51.28 -2.11 13.21
C ASP A 238 50.66 -3.47 12.96
N ARG A 239 50.41 -4.25 14.01
CA ARG A 239 49.66 -5.54 13.92
C ARG A 239 48.25 -5.40 13.37
N LEU A 240 47.54 -4.32 13.68
CA LEU A 240 46.20 -4.08 13.18
C LEU A 240 46.20 -3.72 11.68
N ILE A 241 47.18 -2.91 11.27
CA ILE A 241 47.40 -2.54 9.85
C ILE A 241 47.76 -3.78 9.03
N ALA A 242 48.63 -4.65 9.57
CA ALA A 242 49.01 -5.91 8.91
C ALA A 242 47.82 -6.85 8.75
N ALA A 243 46.97 -6.99 9.75
CA ALA A 243 45.77 -7.82 9.70
C ALA A 243 44.73 -7.30 8.69
N LEU A 244 44.52 -5.98 8.61
CA LEU A 244 43.62 -5.36 7.64
C LEU A 244 44.14 -5.51 6.20
N ARG A 245 45.46 -5.38 5.97
CA ARG A 245 46.08 -5.64 4.68
C ARG A 245 45.97 -7.10 4.25
N ALA A 246 46.20 -8.06 5.16
CA ALA A 246 46.06 -9.48 4.90
C ALA A 246 44.62 -9.89 4.56
N GLY A 247 43.61 -9.32 5.23
CA GLY A 247 42.21 -9.55 4.94
C GLY A 247 41.72 -8.96 3.61
N SER A 248 42.37 -7.89 3.13
CA SER A 248 42.08 -7.27 1.83
C SER A 248 42.60 -8.10 0.64
N VAL A 249 43.70 -8.81 0.82
CA VAL A 249 44.33 -9.64 -0.25
C VAL A 249 43.51 -10.89 -0.54
N MET A 250 42.78 -11.44 0.44
CA MET A 250 41.92 -12.61 0.22
C MET A 250 40.65 -12.36 -0.57
N ARG A 251 40.26 -11.11 -0.81
CA ARG A 251 39.04 -10.78 -1.59
C ARG A 251 39.27 -10.59 -3.08
N THR A 252 40.51 -10.63 -3.57
CA THR A 252 40.85 -10.39 -4.98
C THR A 252 41.35 -11.61 -5.75
N ALA A 253 41.41 -12.80 -5.13
CA ALA A 253 41.75 -14.01 -5.83
C ALA A 253 40.50 -14.61 -6.52
N LYS A 254 40.29 -14.21 -7.78
CA LYS A 254 39.36 -14.83 -8.74
C LYS A 254 39.91 -16.23 -9.08
N PRO A 255 39.12 -17.33 -9.05
CA PRO A 255 39.60 -18.60 -9.52
C PRO A 255 39.81 -18.55 -11.04
N ALA A 256 41.03 -18.88 -11.49
CA ALA A 256 41.34 -19.13 -12.88
C ALA A 256 40.71 -20.46 -13.30
N ASN A 257 40.02 -20.47 -14.41
CA ASN A 257 39.52 -21.65 -15.12
C ASN A 257 40.66 -22.56 -15.54
N SER A 258 40.48 -23.81 -15.33
CA SER A 258 40.91 -24.92 -16.20
C SER A 258 39.79 -25.94 -16.23
#